data_7f884d52f3f6431261b5a0cea069419f
#
_entry.id   7f884d52f3f6431261b5a0cea069419f
#
_cell.length_a   1.000
_cell.length_b   1.000
_cell.length_c   1.000
_cell.angle_alpha   90.00
_cell.angle_beta   90.00
_cell.angle_gamma   90.00
#
_symmetry.space_group_name_H-M   'P 1'
#
loop_
_entity.id
_entity.type
_entity.pdbx_description
1 polymer ?
#
loop_
_entity_poly.entity_id
_entity_poly.type
_entity_poly.pdbx_seq_one_letter_code
_entity_poly.pdbx_strand_id
1 'polypeptide(L)'
;MRSDIFYWKCDHALSVESKKELYFADKYSTDSISAAKSIAQDFLGREPVEFNHLKVDGNHFAYYFSDGGTKFFLRTDDGLSEDCYMLAESAIMEELGKSAMPVPKVFATSVDLKRFPVRYQIMEFLETPSLNTFYQQNTLNFRSIARESGMFLSRLHQHKYPNFGFIDIDVLSGEKRICGSDRTWAAYFNKCLDKHLGYLQDNQILSSETIRRIEHIFERCKAWLDIREGSLLHRDFAYWNILGTPEKLSAVIDWDDAVIGDPADDLGIVNCFNAPDFMEILLESYSAISPVDETFKSKIWFYTLRNMLWKTMIRHYMGYFDRDKKFFLNKNHLNLSLKEYSLEKINQSINKLSTL
;
A
#
# COMPACT_ATOMS: atom_id res chain seq x y z
N MET A 1 16.44 -4.40 -5.26
CA MET A 1 15.40 -4.71 -6.29
C MET A 1 14.03 -4.71 -5.65
N ARG A 2 13.00 -4.29 -6.38
CA ARG A 2 11.62 -4.22 -5.85
C ARG A 2 11.07 -5.56 -5.35
N SER A 3 11.61 -6.70 -5.80
CA SER A 3 11.31 -8.01 -5.22
C SER A 3 11.63 -8.10 -3.72
N ASP A 4 12.52 -7.28 -3.22
CA ASP A 4 12.87 -7.24 -1.80
C ASP A 4 11.88 -6.39 -0.98
N ILE A 5 11.17 -5.45 -1.61
CA ILE A 5 10.06 -4.68 -1.01
C ILE A 5 8.95 -5.61 -0.51
N PHE A 6 8.72 -6.77 -1.15
CA PHE A 6 7.75 -7.73 -0.63
C PHE A 6 8.17 -8.29 0.73
N TYR A 7 9.44 -8.25 1.04
CA TYR A 7 9.98 -8.57 2.35
C TYR A 7 9.88 -7.38 3.31
N TRP A 8 10.08 -6.15 2.81
CA TRP A 8 9.84 -4.89 3.49
C TRP A 8 9.88 -3.67 2.56
N LYS A 9 9.27 -2.54 2.96
CA LYS A 9 9.07 -1.37 2.11
C LYS A 9 10.35 -0.59 1.74
N CYS A 10 11.48 -0.84 2.37
CA CYS A 10 12.72 -0.13 2.11
C CYS A 10 13.79 -1.07 1.60
N ASP A 11 14.26 -0.85 0.39
CA ASP A 11 15.34 -1.61 -0.24
C ASP A 11 16.73 -1.25 0.28
N HIS A 12 16.83 -0.37 1.26
CA HIS A 12 18.11 -0.01 1.81
C HIS A 12 18.71 -1.14 2.63
N ALA A 13 19.98 -1.46 2.36
CA ALA A 13 20.80 -2.37 3.16
C ALA A 13 21.14 -1.79 4.56
N LEU A 14 20.24 -1.02 5.14
CA LEU A 14 20.41 -0.44 6.46
C LEU A 14 20.11 -1.47 7.56
N SER A 15 20.79 -1.36 8.69
CA SER A 15 20.46 -2.12 9.89
C SER A 15 19.03 -1.82 10.37
N VAL A 16 18.46 -2.71 11.18
CA VAL A 16 17.14 -2.48 11.77
C VAL A 16 17.10 -1.20 12.59
N GLU A 17 18.18 -0.93 13.33
CA GLU A 17 18.35 0.28 14.14
C GLU A 17 18.38 1.53 13.26
N SER A 18 19.19 1.54 12.21
CA SER A 18 19.27 2.67 11.27
C SER A 18 17.93 2.93 10.58
N LYS A 19 17.17 1.89 10.23
CA LYS A 19 15.84 2.05 9.63
C LYS A 19 14.82 2.59 10.62
N LYS A 20 14.86 2.14 11.89
CA LYS A 20 14.02 2.70 12.94
C LYS A 20 14.30 4.19 13.14
N GLU A 21 15.57 4.58 13.14
CA GLU A 21 15.98 5.98 13.27
C GLU A 21 15.50 6.83 12.10
N LEU A 22 15.69 6.38 10.86
CA LEU A 22 15.24 7.09 9.65
C LEU A 22 13.71 7.23 9.57
N TYR A 23 12.98 6.21 10.02
CA TYR A 23 11.52 6.22 9.93
C TYR A 23 10.87 7.18 10.93
N PHE A 24 11.52 7.46 12.07
CA PHE A 24 10.95 8.24 13.17
C PHE A 24 11.73 9.50 13.52
N ALA A 25 12.92 9.70 12.94
CA ALA A 25 13.70 10.91 13.12
C ALA A 25 13.18 12.05 12.24
N ASP A 26 13.58 13.27 12.57
CA ASP A 26 13.44 14.41 11.66
C ASP A 26 14.42 14.18 10.48
N LYS A 27 13.90 13.64 9.38
CA LYS A 27 14.68 13.25 8.20
C LYS A 27 15.05 14.42 7.30
N TYR A 28 14.50 15.60 7.55
CA TYR A 28 14.73 16.78 6.71
C TYR A 28 16.05 17.46 7.05
N SER A 29 17.00 17.40 6.13
CA SER A 29 18.25 18.15 6.18
C SER A 29 18.16 19.43 5.36
N THR A 30 19.12 20.35 5.58
CA THR A 30 19.25 21.56 4.76
C THR A 30 19.40 21.20 3.27
N ASP A 31 20.14 20.13 2.96
CA ASP A 31 20.39 19.71 1.58
C ASP A 31 19.14 19.14 0.93
N SER A 32 18.36 18.30 1.64
CA SER A 32 17.10 17.75 1.12
C SER A 32 16.06 18.86 0.87
N ILE A 33 15.95 19.83 1.76
CA ILE A 33 15.07 20.98 1.61
C ILE A 33 15.51 21.86 0.43
N SER A 34 16.82 22.11 0.29
CA SER A 34 17.38 22.90 -0.82
C SER A 34 17.15 22.25 -2.18
N ALA A 35 17.35 20.93 -2.27
CA ALA A 35 17.07 20.17 -3.50
C ALA A 35 15.58 20.25 -3.87
N ALA A 36 14.69 20.03 -2.91
CA ALA A 36 13.25 20.10 -3.13
C ALA A 36 12.79 21.51 -3.54
N LYS A 37 13.35 22.56 -2.92
CA LYS A 37 13.04 23.96 -3.30
C LYS A 37 13.51 24.25 -4.72
N SER A 38 14.69 23.78 -5.11
CA SER A 38 15.20 23.93 -6.48
C SER A 38 14.32 23.20 -7.52
N ILE A 39 13.77 22.04 -7.18
CA ILE A 39 12.80 21.33 -8.03
C ILE A 39 11.52 22.17 -8.19
N ALA A 40 10.98 22.70 -7.09
CA ALA A 40 9.77 23.55 -7.14
C ALA A 40 9.99 24.83 -7.97
N GLN A 41 11.14 25.49 -7.79
CA GLN A 41 11.53 26.68 -8.56
C GLN A 41 11.66 26.35 -10.07
N ASP A 42 12.26 25.24 -10.39
CA ASP A 42 12.41 24.77 -11.77
C ASP A 42 11.06 24.48 -12.43
N PHE A 43 10.18 23.78 -11.71
CA PHE A 43 8.84 23.49 -12.19
C PHE A 43 8.01 24.72 -12.46
N LEU A 44 8.07 25.73 -11.58
CA LEU A 44 7.34 26.99 -11.73
C LEU A 44 8.00 28.00 -12.67
N GLY A 45 9.32 27.83 -13.00
CA GLY A 45 10.13 28.82 -13.71
C GLY A 45 10.40 30.09 -12.89
N ARG A 46 10.09 30.09 -11.59
CA ARG A 46 10.27 31.19 -10.64
C ARG A 46 10.30 30.68 -9.20
N GLU A 47 10.70 31.53 -8.25
CA GLU A 47 10.58 31.19 -6.83
C GLU A 47 9.13 30.86 -6.44
N PRO A 48 8.89 29.79 -5.68
CA PRO A 48 7.57 29.53 -5.12
C PRO A 48 7.16 30.63 -4.13
N VAL A 49 5.90 31.01 -4.12
CA VAL A 49 5.33 32.00 -3.17
C VAL A 49 5.31 31.40 -1.76
N GLU A 50 5.08 30.11 -1.67
CA GLU A 50 5.04 29.34 -0.43
C GLU A 50 5.79 28.02 -0.66
N PHE A 51 6.63 27.59 0.29
CA PHE A 51 7.32 26.31 0.27
C PHE A 51 7.51 25.82 1.71
N ASN A 52 7.00 24.62 2.02
CA ASN A 52 7.12 24.02 3.33
C ASN A 52 7.30 22.50 3.23
N HIS A 53 8.01 21.91 4.18
CA HIS A 53 8.04 20.45 4.33
C HIS A 53 6.85 19.97 5.18
N LEU A 54 6.39 18.77 4.90
CA LEU A 54 5.30 18.13 5.63
C LEU A 54 5.88 17.06 6.56
N LYS A 55 5.43 17.07 7.81
CA LYS A 55 5.74 15.97 8.73
C LYS A 55 4.81 14.80 8.40
N VAL A 56 5.35 13.86 7.64
CA VAL A 56 4.65 12.63 7.26
C VAL A 56 5.44 11.42 7.76
N ASP A 57 4.71 10.41 8.22
CA ASP A 57 5.30 9.12 8.51
C ASP A 57 5.66 8.42 7.19
N GLY A 58 6.74 7.64 7.19
CA GLY A 58 7.18 6.87 6.02
C GLY A 58 8.52 7.29 5.44
N ASN A 59 8.85 6.73 4.28
CA ASN A 59 10.20 6.76 3.71
C ASN A 59 10.47 7.95 2.79
N HIS A 60 9.41 8.69 2.41
CA HIS A 60 9.50 9.79 1.45
C HIS A 60 9.66 11.12 2.14
N PHE A 61 10.37 12.02 1.48
CA PHE A 61 10.38 13.42 1.84
C PHE A 61 9.19 14.10 1.15
N ALA A 62 8.34 14.74 1.92
CA ALA A 62 7.12 15.36 1.45
C ALA A 62 7.14 16.88 1.69
N TYR A 63 6.80 17.62 0.66
CA TYR A 63 6.76 19.06 0.67
C TYR A 63 5.47 19.54 0.00
N TYR A 64 5.08 20.75 0.30
CA TYR A 64 4.14 21.47 -0.56
C TYR A 64 4.72 22.83 -0.97
N PHE A 65 4.32 23.30 -2.13
CA PHE A 65 4.67 24.61 -2.62
C PHE A 65 3.51 25.24 -3.41
N SER A 66 3.55 26.54 -3.62
CA SER A 66 2.48 27.27 -4.31
C SER A 66 3.05 28.32 -5.25
N ASP A 67 2.32 28.59 -6.34
CA ASP A 67 2.56 29.73 -7.25
C ASP A 67 1.81 31.00 -6.84
N GLY A 68 1.07 30.95 -5.71
CA GLY A 68 0.21 32.01 -5.20
C GLY A 68 -1.28 31.78 -5.49
N GLY A 69 -1.62 30.77 -6.29
CA GLY A 69 -3.01 30.36 -6.60
C GLY A 69 -3.19 28.86 -6.43
N THR A 70 -2.32 28.08 -7.07
CA THR A 70 -2.35 26.62 -7.03
C THR A 70 -1.32 26.08 -6.05
N LYS A 71 -1.71 25.09 -5.26
CA LYS A 71 -0.80 24.34 -4.40
C LYS A 71 -0.43 23.00 -5.05
N PHE A 72 0.82 22.62 -4.88
CA PHE A 72 1.41 21.38 -5.40
C PHE A 72 2.00 20.56 -4.26
N PHE A 73 1.85 19.26 -4.35
CA PHE A 73 2.55 18.30 -3.49
C PHE A 73 3.80 17.83 -4.20
N LEU A 74 4.94 17.89 -3.52
CA LEU A 74 6.22 17.39 -4.01
C LEU A 74 6.69 16.26 -3.11
N ARG A 75 6.93 15.10 -3.69
CA ARG A 75 7.58 13.96 -3.02
C ARG A 75 8.95 13.74 -3.62
N THR A 76 9.95 13.51 -2.77
CA THR A 76 11.30 13.11 -3.20
C THR A 76 11.73 11.84 -2.46
N ASP A 77 12.63 11.08 -3.06
CA ASP A 77 13.39 10.03 -2.39
C ASP A 77 14.68 10.59 -1.76
N ASP A 78 15.52 9.71 -1.24
CA ASP A 78 16.83 10.03 -0.67
C ASP A 78 17.97 9.95 -1.72
N GLY A 79 17.67 9.65 -2.97
CA GLY A 79 18.64 9.47 -4.06
C GLY A 79 19.43 8.15 -3.99
N LEU A 80 19.27 7.36 -2.92
CA LEU A 80 20.05 6.14 -2.69
C LEU A 80 19.37 4.88 -3.22
N SER A 81 18.05 4.90 -3.40
CA SER A 81 17.28 3.77 -3.94
C SER A 81 17.56 3.59 -5.43
N GLU A 82 17.72 2.36 -5.88
CA GLU A 82 17.73 2.01 -7.30
C GLU A 82 16.32 1.80 -7.88
N ASP A 83 15.31 1.82 -7.03
CA ASP A 83 13.92 1.55 -7.40
C ASP A 83 13.25 2.80 -8.02
N CYS A 84 12.63 2.61 -9.15
CA CYS A 84 11.90 3.66 -9.89
C CYS A 84 10.37 3.58 -9.65
N TYR A 85 9.91 3.15 -8.48
CA TYR A 85 8.48 3.00 -8.16
C TYR A 85 7.66 4.28 -8.40
N MET A 86 8.23 5.47 -8.22
CA MET A 86 7.57 6.74 -8.54
C MET A 86 7.11 6.81 -10.00
N LEU A 87 7.85 6.18 -10.93
CA LEU A 87 7.44 6.09 -12.33
C LEU A 87 6.21 5.22 -12.51
N ALA A 88 6.18 4.04 -11.84
CA ALA A 88 5.03 3.15 -11.87
C ALA A 88 3.79 3.81 -11.27
N GLU A 89 3.94 4.43 -10.12
CA GLU A 89 2.87 5.14 -9.43
C GLU A 89 2.29 6.28 -10.27
N SER A 90 3.16 7.09 -10.89
CA SER A 90 2.73 8.16 -11.80
C SER A 90 1.94 7.61 -12.98
N ALA A 91 2.42 6.56 -13.63
CA ALA A 91 1.74 5.95 -14.76
C ALA A 91 0.37 5.36 -14.36
N ILE A 92 0.26 4.75 -13.18
CA ILE A 92 -1.00 4.26 -12.63
C ILE A 92 -1.98 5.41 -12.39
N MET A 93 -1.57 6.46 -11.69
CA MET A 93 -2.44 7.60 -11.40
C MET A 93 -2.88 8.33 -12.68
N GLU A 94 -2.00 8.50 -13.66
CA GLU A 94 -2.35 9.06 -14.97
C GLU A 94 -3.40 8.21 -15.70
N GLU A 95 -3.25 6.88 -15.67
CA GLU A 95 -4.21 5.96 -16.30
C GLU A 95 -5.56 5.97 -15.58
N LEU A 96 -5.55 5.92 -14.26
CA LEU A 96 -6.77 5.99 -13.44
C LEU A 96 -7.49 7.33 -13.58
N GLY A 97 -6.74 8.43 -13.71
CA GLY A 97 -7.30 9.76 -13.96
C GLY A 97 -8.08 9.84 -15.27
N LYS A 98 -7.66 9.13 -16.33
CA LYS A 98 -8.41 9.05 -17.60
C LYS A 98 -9.79 8.39 -17.43
N SER A 99 -9.92 7.50 -16.46
CA SER A 99 -11.17 6.80 -16.12
C SER A 99 -11.97 7.52 -15.01
N ALA A 100 -11.62 8.76 -14.70
CA ALA A 100 -12.22 9.55 -13.62
C ALA A 100 -12.23 8.82 -12.26
N MET A 101 -11.21 8.02 -12.00
CA MET A 101 -10.97 7.50 -10.66
C MET A 101 -10.43 8.62 -9.76
N PRO A 102 -10.82 8.67 -8.48
CA PRO A 102 -10.38 9.70 -7.56
C PRO A 102 -8.93 9.44 -7.10
N VAL A 103 -7.99 9.95 -7.87
CA VAL A 103 -6.55 9.93 -7.60
C VAL A 103 -5.97 11.32 -7.82
N PRO A 104 -4.85 11.70 -7.16
CA PRO A 104 -4.19 12.97 -7.41
C PRO A 104 -3.74 13.11 -8.86
N LYS A 105 -3.88 14.30 -9.44
CA LYS A 105 -3.31 14.60 -10.74
C LYS A 105 -1.78 14.66 -10.63
N VAL A 106 -1.07 13.95 -11.50
CA VAL A 106 0.39 14.03 -11.64
C VAL A 106 0.72 15.15 -12.62
N PHE A 107 1.69 16.01 -12.26
CA PHE A 107 2.16 17.12 -13.09
C PHE A 107 3.57 16.85 -13.65
N ALA A 108 4.44 16.23 -12.86
CA ALA A 108 5.79 15.88 -13.28
C ALA A 108 6.36 14.73 -12.47
N THR A 109 7.17 13.89 -13.10
CA THR A 109 7.93 12.82 -12.44
C THR A 109 9.31 12.72 -13.10
N SER A 110 10.36 12.64 -12.28
CA SER A 110 11.71 12.39 -12.74
C SER A 110 12.40 11.36 -11.86
N VAL A 111 12.99 10.36 -12.50
CA VAL A 111 13.70 9.25 -11.83
C VAL A 111 15.16 9.12 -12.29
N ASP A 112 15.65 10.03 -13.14
CA ASP A 112 16.93 9.87 -13.85
C ASP A 112 18.14 10.52 -13.16
N LEU A 113 17.98 11.20 -12.06
CA LEU A 113 19.03 11.88 -11.27
C LEU A 113 19.97 12.83 -12.06
N LYS A 114 19.66 13.17 -13.33
CA LYS A 114 20.54 13.98 -14.18
C LYS A 114 20.52 15.45 -13.81
N ARG A 115 19.35 15.94 -13.45
CA ARG A 115 19.16 17.38 -13.17
C ARG A 115 19.18 17.67 -11.67
N PHE A 116 18.62 16.77 -10.87
CA PHE A 116 18.59 16.86 -9.41
C PHE A 116 19.15 15.58 -8.80
N PRO A 117 19.76 15.64 -7.61
CA PRO A 117 20.39 14.47 -6.97
C PRO A 117 19.38 13.53 -6.30
N VAL A 118 18.09 13.76 -6.52
CA VAL A 118 16.98 12.97 -5.96
C VAL A 118 15.93 12.72 -7.04
N ARG A 119 15.20 11.60 -6.95
CA ARG A 119 14.01 11.36 -7.74
C ARG A 119 12.86 12.15 -7.15
N TYR A 120 11.93 12.59 -7.98
CA TYR A 120 10.82 13.37 -7.50
C TYR A 120 9.53 13.14 -8.28
N GLN A 121 8.42 13.46 -7.63
CA GLN A 121 7.09 13.46 -8.20
C GLN A 121 6.36 14.72 -7.72
N ILE A 122 5.77 15.47 -8.66
CA ILE A 122 4.94 16.64 -8.39
C ILE A 122 3.49 16.28 -8.70
N MET A 123 2.63 16.44 -7.72
CA MET A 123 1.21 16.09 -7.82
C MET A 123 0.32 17.21 -7.33
N GLU A 124 -0.95 17.07 -7.56
CA GLU A 124 -2.00 17.89 -6.95
C GLU A 124 -1.92 17.83 -5.42
N PHE A 125 -1.95 18.99 -4.77
CA PHE A 125 -2.04 19.05 -3.32
C PHE A 125 -3.52 18.98 -2.92
N LEU A 126 -3.88 17.92 -2.23
CA LEU A 126 -5.23 17.70 -1.71
C LEU A 126 -5.30 18.14 -0.26
N GLU A 127 -6.12 19.13 0.05
CA GLU A 127 -6.25 19.70 1.41
C GLU A 127 -7.07 18.82 2.36
N THR A 128 -7.73 17.79 1.84
CA THR A 128 -8.52 16.85 2.65
C THR A 128 -7.63 15.91 3.47
N PRO A 129 -7.89 15.72 4.77
CA PRO A 129 -7.12 14.81 5.60
C PRO A 129 -7.36 13.35 5.22
N SER A 130 -6.48 12.45 5.69
CA SER A 130 -6.71 11.02 5.56
C SER A 130 -7.86 10.56 6.46
N LEU A 131 -8.57 9.52 6.02
CA LEU A 131 -9.65 8.91 6.81
C LEU A 131 -9.16 8.39 8.16
N ASN A 132 -7.86 8.10 8.28
CA ASN A 132 -7.26 7.70 9.54
C ASN A 132 -7.40 8.77 10.63
N THR A 133 -7.37 10.06 10.27
CA THR A 133 -7.63 11.16 11.21
C THR A 133 -9.01 11.01 11.87
N PHE A 134 -10.04 10.79 11.07
CA PHE A 134 -11.41 10.59 11.58
C PHE A 134 -11.57 9.26 12.31
N TYR A 135 -10.91 8.21 11.84
CA TYR A 135 -10.88 6.92 12.53
C TYR A 135 -10.28 7.06 13.93
N GLN A 136 -9.14 7.73 14.09
CA GLN A 136 -8.50 7.95 15.39
C GLN A 136 -9.40 8.77 16.33
N GLN A 137 -10.16 9.71 15.81
CA GLN A 137 -11.08 10.57 16.55
C GLN A 137 -12.45 9.92 16.84
N ASN A 138 -12.73 8.71 16.36
CA ASN A 138 -14.04 8.02 16.40
C ASN A 138 -15.18 8.81 15.72
N THR A 139 -14.86 9.60 14.68
CA THR A 139 -15.83 10.38 13.92
C THR A 139 -16.09 9.82 12.53
N LEU A 140 -15.38 8.76 12.12
CA LEU A 140 -15.55 8.12 10.84
C LEU A 140 -16.90 7.40 10.72
N ASN A 141 -17.67 7.70 9.69
CA ASN A 141 -18.86 6.94 9.34
C ASN A 141 -18.46 5.67 8.58
N PHE A 142 -18.16 4.60 9.31
CA PHE A 142 -17.65 3.36 8.74
C PHE A 142 -18.60 2.75 7.69
N ARG A 143 -19.94 2.91 7.82
CA ARG A 143 -20.92 2.39 6.86
C ARG A 143 -20.82 3.09 5.50
N SER A 144 -20.72 4.42 5.52
CA SER A 144 -20.54 5.19 4.29
C SER A 144 -19.19 4.87 3.64
N ILE A 145 -18.13 4.83 4.42
CA ILE A 145 -16.78 4.54 3.91
C ILE A 145 -16.66 3.09 3.40
N ALA A 146 -17.32 2.12 4.03
CA ALA A 146 -17.34 0.76 3.51
C ALA A 146 -18.01 0.68 2.12
N ARG A 147 -19.12 1.41 1.90
CA ARG A 147 -19.77 1.48 0.58
C ARG A 147 -18.89 2.17 -0.46
N GLU A 148 -18.34 3.32 -0.12
CA GLU A 148 -17.42 4.07 -1.00
C GLU A 148 -16.20 3.21 -1.38
N SER A 149 -15.63 2.50 -0.42
CA SER A 149 -14.50 1.58 -0.63
C SER A 149 -14.86 0.43 -1.57
N GLY A 150 -16.03 -0.18 -1.40
CA GLY A 150 -16.50 -1.26 -2.27
C GLY A 150 -16.71 -0.79 -3.70
N MET A 151 -17.34 0.37 -3.90
CA MET A 151 -17.51 0.98 -5.22
C MET A 151 -16.17 1.36 -5.87
N PHE A 152 -15.25 1.93 -5.10
CA PHE A 152 -13.92 2.28 -5.60
C PHE A 152 -13.15 1.04 -6.05
N LEU A 153 -13.02 0.03 -5.18
CA LEU A 153 -12.27 -1.18 -5.48
C LEU A 153 -12.88 -1.98 -6.63
N SER A 154 -14.22 -2.06 -6.73
CA SER A 154 -14.85 -2.77 -7.85
C SER A 154 -14.58 -2.09 -9.20
N ARG A 155 -14.51 -0.75 -9.23
CA ARG A 155 -14.12 0.01 -10.44
C ARG A 155 -12.63 -0.16 -10.73
N LEU A 156 -11.77 -0.07 -9.71
CA LEU A 156 -10.32 -0.27 -9.84
C LEU A 156 -10.02 -1.62 -10.48
N HIS A 157 -10.68 -2.67 -10.02
CA HIS A 157 -10.45 -4.04 -10.51
C HIS A 157 -10.98 -4.32 -11.92
N GLN A 158 -11.65 -3.35 -12.58
CA GLN A 158 -11.95 -3.44 -14.02
C GLN A 158 -10.72 -3.09 -14.89
N HIS A 159 -9.72 -2.42 -14.33
CA HIS A 159 -8.47 -2.15 -15.05
C HIS A 159 -7.62 -3.42 -15.13
N LYS A 160 -7.57 -4.02 -16.32
CA LYS A 160 -6.86 -5.28 -16.59
C LYS A 160 -5.56 -5.04 -17.33
N TYR A 161 -4.52 -5.75 -16.91
CA TYR A 161 -3.21 -5.62 -17.52
C TYR A 161 -2.54 -7.00 -17.69
N PRO A 162 -1.63 -7.15 -18.67
CA PRO A 162 -0.92 -8.39 -18.88
C PRO A 162 0.09 -8.66 -17.77
N ASN A 163 0.40 -9.93 -17.58
CA ASN A 163 1.28 -10.46 -16.54
C ASN A 163 0.79 -10.15 -15.12
N PHE A 164 1.62 -10.38 -14.11
CA PHE A 164 1.25 -10.31 -12.71
C PHE A 164 2.36 -9.69 -11.86
N GLY A 165 2.04 -9.37 -10.60
CA GLY A 165 3.01 -8.85 -9.65
C GLY A 165 3.28 -7.36 -9.82
N PHE A 166 4.44 -6.91 -9.37
CA PHE A 166 4.84 -5.50 -9.45
C PHE A 166 4.90 -5.02 -10.89
N ILE A 167 4.69 -3.72 -11.08
CA ILE A 167 4.81 -3.11 -12.41
C ILE A 167 6.24 -3.28 -12.92
N ASP A 168 6.36 -3.78 -14.16
CA ASP A 168 7.63 -3.93 -14.85
C ASP A 168 8.14 -2.56 -15.29
N ILE A 169 9.17 -2.07 -14.59
CA ILE A 169 9.71 -0.73 -14.84
C ILE A 169 10.46 -0.65 -16.18
N ASP A 170 11.07 -1.73 -16.64
CA ASP A 170 11.80 -1.74 -17.91
C ASP A 170 10.81 -1.62 -19.08
N VAL A 171 9.73 -2.39 -19.05
CA VAL A 171 8.65 -2.28 -20.03
C VAL A 171 7.96 -0.92 -19.97
N LEU A 172 7.68 -0.42 -18.75
CA LEU A 172 7.06 0.88 -18.58
C LEU A 172 7.95 2.01 -19.14
N SER A 173 9.25 1.97 -18.87
CA SER A 173 10.20 2.99 -19.33
C SER A 173 10.40 2.94 -20.84
N GLY A 174 10.53 1.74 -21.43
CA GLY A 174 10.78 1.55 -22.86
C GLY A 174 9.55 1.65 -23.71
N GLU A 175 8.47 0.92 -23.35
CA GLU A 175 7.26 0.77 -24.16
C GLU A 175 6.10 1.68 -23.73
N LYS A 176 6.21 2.40 -22.61
CA LYS A 176 5.15 3.22 -22.01
C LYS A 176 3.86 2.43 -21.71
N ARG A 177 4.01 1.16 -21.36
CA ARG A 177 2.91 0.22 -21.14
C ARG A 177 2.96 -0.35 -19.74
N ILE A 178 1.84 -0.33 -19.04
CA ILE A 178 1.68 -0.98 -17.74
C ILE A 178 1.55 -2.49 -17.96
N CYS A 179 2.38 -3.27 -17.26
CA CYS A 179 2.26 -4.73 -17.16
C CYS A 179 2.94 -5.23 -15.88
N GLY A 180 2.62 -6.43 -15.43
CA GLY A 180 3.28 -7.06 -14.30
C GLY A 180 4.64 -7.68 -14.69
N SER A 181 5.53 -7.80 -13.72
CA SER A 181 6.88 -8.37 -13.89
C SER A 181 6.92 -9.90 -13.81
N ASP A 182 5.87 -10.53 -13.30
CA ASP A 182 5.79 -11.98 -13.11
C ASP A 182 4.87 -12.62 -14.15
N ARG A 183 5.24 -13.80 -14.66
CA ARG A 183 4.42 -14.52 -15.67
C ARG A 183 3.15 -15.14 -15.11
N THR A 184 3.12 -15.45 -13.82
CA THR A 184 1.98 -16.06 -13.14
C THR A 184 1.73 -15.39 -11.80
N TRP A 185 0.47 -15.36 -11.38
CA TRP A 185 0.12 -14.86 -10.06
C TRP A 185 0.72 -15.72 -8.93
N ALA A 186 0.82 -17.03 -9.14
CA ALA A 186 1.47 -17.95 -8.20
C ALA A 186 2.94 -17.58 -7.94
N ALA A 187 3.68 -17.12 -8.98
CA ALA A 187 5.07 -16.68 -8.80
C ALA A 187 5.17 -15.47 -7.87
N TYR A 188 4.27 -14.48 -8.05
CA TYR A 188 4.20 -13.34 -7.15
C TYR A 188 3.75 -13.73 -5.74
N PHE A 189 2.69 -14.51 -5.58
CA PHE A 189 2.16 -14.94 -4.28
C PHE A 189 3.22 -15.63 -3.42
N ASN A 190 4.04 -16.49 -4.03
CA ASN A 190 5.06 -17.25 -3.33
C ASN A 190 6.36 -16.45 -3.07
N LYS A 191 6.49 -15.24 -3.62
CA LYS A 191 7.67 -14.40 -3.37
C LYS A 191 7.92 -14.23 -1.89
N CYS A 192 9.11 -14.61 -1.43
CA CYS A 192 9.53 -14.52 -0.02
C CYS A 192 8.62 -15.24 0.99
N LEU A 193 7.68 -16.10 0.57
CA LEU A 193 6.79 -16.80 1.51
C LEU A 193 7.57 -17.63 2.54
N ASP A 194 8.53 -18.43 2.08
CA ASP A 194 9.38 -19.27 2.96
C ASP A 194 10.19 -18.41 3.95
N LYS A 195 10.68 -17.25 3.50
CA LYS A 195 11.39 -16.29 4.38
C LYS A 195 10.47 -15.74 5.47
N HIS A 196 9.20 -15.40 5.12
CA HIS A 196 8.24 -14.91 6.09
C HIS A 196 7.89 -16.00 7.12
N LEU A 197 7.62 -17.21 6.68
CA LEU A 197 7.30 -18.34 7.55
C LEU A 197 8.49 -18.69 8.46
N GLY A 198 9.68 -18.80 7.89
CA GLY A 198 10.92 -19.06 8.64
C GLY A 198 11.18 -17.99 9.70
N TYR A 199 11.07 -16.70 9.32
CA TYR A 199 11.24 -15.59 10.26
C TYR A 199 10.24 -15.66 11.44
N LEU A 200 8.96 -15.91 11.15
CA LEU A 200 7.91 -15.99 12.17
C LEU A 200 8.12 -17.17 13.12
N GLN A 201 8.67 -18.29 12.61
CA GLN A 201 9.00 -19.46 13.40
C GLN A 201 10.25 -19.22 14.27
N ASP A 202 11.33 -18.74 13.67
CA ASP A 202 12.62 -18.52 14.34
C ASP A 202 12.51 -17.51 15.50
N ASN A 203 11.64 -16.50 15.33
CA ASN A 203 11.35 -15.52 16.38
C ASN A 203 10.21 -15.95 17.34
N GLN A 204 9.75 -17.20 17.27
CA GLN A 204 8.72 -17.78 18.16
C GLN A 204 7.39 -16.99 18.13
N ILE A 205 7.08 -16.34 17.00
CA ILE A 205 5.83 -15.62 16.79
C ILE A 205 4.72 -16.61 16.43
N LEU A 206 5.06 -17.59 15.59
CA LEU A 206 4.19 -18.73 15.25
C LEU A 206 4.86 -20.04 15.61
N SER A 207 4.08 -21.00 16.12
CA SER A 207 4.57 -22.34 16.40
C SER A 207 4.78 -23.16 15.12
N SER A 208 5.66 -24.16 15.16
CA SER A 208 5.87 -25.10 14.05
C SER A 208 4.56 -25.82 13.63
N GLU A 209 3.64 -26.05 14.57
CA GLU A 209 2.32 -26.61 14.26
C GLU A 209 1.48 -25.62 13.44
N THR A 210 1.44 -24.36 13.84
CA THR A 210 0.73 -23.30 13.10
C THR A 210 1.30 -23.14 11.69
N ILE A 211 2.63 -23.17 11.53
CA ILE A 211 3.30 -23.10 10.23
C ILE A 211 2.85 -24.26 9.33
N ARG A 212 2.90 -25.51 9.82
CA ARG A 212 2.44 -26.68 9.05
C ARG A 212 0.97 -26.57 8.63
N ARG A 213 0.09 -26.03 9.48
CA ARG A 213 -1.31 -25.79 9.12
C ARG A 213 -1.44 -24.76 8.00
N ILE A 214 -0.65 -23.70 8.03
CA ILE A 214 -0.62 -22.65 6.98
C ILE A 214 -0.14 -23.23 5.65
N GLU A 215 0.96 -23.98 5.67
CA GLU A 215 1.51 -24.65 4.47
C GLU A 215 0.49 -25.62 3.86
N HIS A 216 -0.19 -26.40 4.70
CA HIS A 216 -1.25 -27.29 4.24
C HIS A 216 -2.42 -26.54 3.59
N ILE A 217 -2.84 -25.41 4.16
CA ILE A 217 -3.89 -24.55 3.56
C ILE A 217 -3.43 -24.03 2.20
N PHE A 218 -2.21 -23.52 2.10
CA PHE A 218 -1.71 -22.95 0.84
C PHE A 218 -1.57 -24.02 -0.24
N GLU A 219 -1.09 -25.21 0.09
CA GLU A 219 -1.03 -26.34 -0.86
C GLU A 219 -2.42 -26.78 -1.31
N ARG A 220 -3.37 -26.92 -0.39
CA ARG A 220 -4.75 -27.32 -0.71
C ARG A 220 -5.46 -26.31 -1.61
N CYS A 221 -5.21 -25.02 -1.40
CA CYS A 221 -5.87 -23.92 -2.12
C CYS A 221 -5.04 -23.40 -3.32
N LYS A 222 -3.94 -24.05 -3.68
CA LYS A 222 -3.02 -23.57 -4.73
C LYS A 222 -3.68 -23.34 -6.09
N ALA A 223 -4.73 -24.07 -6.41
CA ALA A 223 -5.49 -23.89 -7.65
C ALA A 223 -6.15 -22.49 -7.73
N TRP A 224 -6.36 -21.80 -6.62
CA TRP A 224 -6.88 -20.43 -6.62
C TRP A 224 -5.88 -19.40 -7.17
N LEU A 225 -4.61 -19.77 -7.25
CA LEU A 225 -3.55 -18.92 -7.82
C LEU A 225 -3.46 -19.03 -9.34
N ASP A 226 -4.19 -19.96 -9.96
CA ASP A 226 -4.28 -20.10 -11.42
C ASP A 226 -5.31 -19.12 -11.97
N ILE A 227 -4.97 -17.84 -12.01
CA ILE A 227 -5.78 -16.79 -12.65
C ILE A 227 -5.24 -16.46 -14.03
N ARG A 228 -6.14 -16.22 -14.97
CA ARG A 228 -5.79 -15.98 -16.39
C ARG A 228 -5.52 -14.52 -16.71
N GLU A 229 -6.12 -13.62 -15.94
CA GLU A 229 -6.07 -12.18 -16.17
C GLU A 229 -5.90 -11.45 -14.83
N GLY A 230 -4.99 -10.49 -14.79
CA GLY A 230 -4.73 -9.69 -13.61
C GLY A 230 -5.45 -8.35 -13.62
N SER A 231 -5.99 -7.95 -12.49
CA SER A 231 -6.50 -6.60 -12.23
C SER A 231 -5.43 -5.73 -11.61
N LEU A 232 -5.52 -4.42 -11.80
CA LEU A 232 -4.76 -3.47 -11.00
C LEU A 232 -5.25 -3.52 -9.55
N LEU A 233 -4.33 -3.69 -8.63
CA LEU A 233 -4.55 -3.73 -7.19
C LEU A 233 -3.75 -2.62 -6.53
N HIS A 234 -4.31 -2.01 -5.46
CA HIS A 234 -3.62 -0.98 -4.69
C HIS A 234 -2.60 -1.56 -3.72
N ARG A 235 -2.90 -2.68 -3.08
CA ARG A 235 -2.07 -3.43 -2.12
C ARG A 235 -1.83 -2.78 -0.75
N ASP A 236 -2.20 -1.52 -0.56
CA ASP A 236 -2.19 -0.87 0.76
C ASP A 236 -3.44 0.02 0.95
N PHE A 237 -4.61 -0.47 0.50
CA PHE A 237 -5.88 0.23 0.62
C PHE A 237 -6.35 0.27 2.07
N ALA A 238 -5.97 1.33 2.77
CA ALA A 238 -6.23 1.53 4.20
C ALA A 238 -6.52 3.00 4.50
N TYR A 239 -7.09 3.30 5.66
CA TYR A 239 -7.56 4.64 6.02
C TYR A 239 -6.48 5.74 5.91
N TRP A 240 -5.20 5.40 6.08
CA TRP A 240 -4.11 6.38 5.95
C TRP A 240 -3.80 6.74 4.49
N ASN A 241 -4.18 5.91 3.54
CA ASN A 241 -4.00 6.11 2.10
C ASN A 241 -5.29 6.56 1.39
N ILE A 242 -6.35 6.86 2.14
CA ILE A 242 -7.61 7.37 1.62
C ILE A 242 -7.83 8.78 2.17
N LEU A 243 -7.93 9.77 1.30
CA LEU A 243 -8.26 11.15 1.67
C LEU A 243 -9.77 11.38 1.52
N GLY A 244 -10.35 12.19 2.40
CA GLY A 244 -11.79 12.46 2.32
C GLY A 244 -12.38 13.17 3.52
N THR A 245 -13.70 12.98 3.68
CA THR A 245 -14.49 13.40 4.83
C THR A 245 -14.92 12.17 5.66
N PRO A 246 -15.52 12.33 6.83
CA PRO A 246 -16.05 11.20 7.59
C PRO A 246 -17.00 10.28 6.81
N GLU A 247 -17.65 10.77 5.77
CA GLU A 247 -18.68 10.06 5.01
C GLU A 247 -18.27 9.70 3.58
N LYS A 248 -17.21 10.33 3.03
CA LYS A 248 -16.92 10.25 1.60
C LYS A 248 -15.42 10.12 1.31
N LEU A 249 -15.08 9.20 0.44
CA LEU A 249 -13.77 9.08 -0.19
C LEU A 249 -13.63 10.17 -1.26
N SER A 250 -12.53 10.95 -1.20
CA SER A 250 -12.20 12.01 -2.16
C SER A 250 -11.03 11.65 -3.06
N ALA A 251 -10.02 10.94 -2.53
CA ALA A 251 -8.90 10.43 -3.32
C ALA A 251 -8.23 9.24 -2.64
N VAL A 252 -7.57 8.41 -3.44
CA VAL A 252 -6.70 7.31 -2.98
C VAL A 252 -5.28 7.63 -3.43
N ILE A 253 -4.34 7.55 -2.49
CA ILE A 253 -2.93 7.92 -2.64
C ILE A 253 -2.03 6.73 -2.31
N ASP A 254 -0.72 6.87 -2.58
CA ASP A 254 0.33 5.89 -2.22
C ASP A 254 0.19 4.57 -3.01
N TRP A 255 0.40 4.66 -4.32
CA TRP A 255 0.31 3.55 -5.28
C TRP A 255 1.63 2.81 -5.48
N ASP A 256 2.60 3.00 -4.60
CA ASP A 256 3.94 2.41 -4.72
C ASP A 256 3.94 0.88 -4.51
N ASP A 257 2.98 0.36 -3.75
CA ASP A 257 2.77 -1.08 -3.54
C ASP A 257 1.86 -1.74 -4.61
N ALA A 258 1.40 -0.98 -5.61
CA ALA A 258 0.45 -1.48 -6.60
C ALA A 258 1.01 -2.64 -7.43
N VAL A 259 0.16 -3.61 -7.70
CA VAL A 259 0.48 -4.81 -8.49
C VAL A 259 -0.64 -5.16 -9.46
N ILE A 260 -0.34 -6.06 -10.40
CA ILE A 260 -1.34 -6.71 -11.24
C ILE A 260 -1.63 -8.09 -10.65
N GLY A 261 -2.88 -8.38 -10.29
CA GLY A 261 -3.19 -9.63 -9.58
C GLY A 261 -4.66 -9.99 -9.43
N ASP A 262 -4.94 -10.82 -8.43
CA ASP A 262 -6.29 -11.27 -8.10
C ASP A 262 -7.03 -10.21 -7.27
N PRO A 263 -8.18 -9.71 -7.70
CA PRO A 263 -8.99 -8.75 -6.94
C PRO A 263 -9.25 -9.12 -5.48
N ALA A 264 -9.36 -10.40 -5.18
CA ALA A 264 -9.56 -10.87 -3.81
C ALA A 264 -8.39 -10.55 -2.87
N ASP A 265 -7.18 -10.27 -3.41
CA ASP A 265 -6.01 -9.92 -2.61
C ASP A 265 -6.12 -8.49 -2.02
N ASP A 266 -6.59 -7.50 -2.79
CA ASP A 266 -6.87 -6.17 -2.24
C ASP A 266 -7.95 -6.22 -1.15
N LEU A 267 -9.01 -7.00 -1.37
CA LEU A 267 -10.03 -7.22 -0.35
C LEU A 267 -9.48 -7.95 0.88
N GLY A 268 -8.50 -8.84 0.69
CA GLY A 268 -7.72 -9.45 1.75
C GLY A 268 -6.92 -8.43 2.57
N ILE A 269 -6.33 -7.43 1.91
CA ILE A 269 -5.67 -6.29 2.59
C ILE A 269 -6.69 -5.50 3.43
N VAL A 270 -7.82 -5.14 2.86
CA VAL A 270 -8.89 -4.43 3.61
C VAL A 270 -9.34 -5.24 4.82
N ASN A 271 -9.52 -6.56 4.66
CA ASN A 271 -9.90 -7.45 5.76
C ASN A 271 -8.83 -7.56 6.86
N CYS A 272 -7.55 -7.30 6.56
CA CYS A 272 -6.50 -7.23 7.58
C CYS A 272 -6.73 -6.15 8.65
N PHE A 273 -7.49 -5.09 8.35
CA PHE A 273 -7.64 -3.92 9.21
C PHE A 273 -9.06 -3.72 9.72
N ASN A 274 -10.06 -4.33 9.08
CA ASN A 274 -11.46 -4.00 9.32
C ASN A 274 -12.24 -5.12 10.01
N ALA A 275 -13.36 -4.73 10.61
CA ALA A 275 -14.31 -5.61 11.25
C ALA A 275 -15.18 -6.35 10.20
N PRO A 276 -15.81 -7.50 10.57
CA PRO A 276 -16.66 -8.25 9.65
C PRO A 276 -17.82 -7.46 9.06
N ASP A 277 -18.47 -6.61 9.84
CA ASP A 277 -19.60 -5.77 9.39
C ASP A 277 -19.17 -4.71 8.36
N PHE A 278 -17.95 -4.18 8.46
CA PHE A 278 -17.37 -3.34 7.42
C PHE A 278 -17.22 -4.14 6.11
N MET A 279 -16.69 -5.35 6.19
CA MET A 279 -16.47 -6.20 5.02
C MET A 279 -17.79 -6.61 4.36
N GLU A 280 -18.84 -6.89 5.12
CA GLU A 280 -20.18 -7.21 4.58
C GLU A 280 -20.73 -6.05 3.74
N ILE A 281 -20.71 -4.82 4.26
CA ILE A 281 -21.19 -3.63 3.56
C ILE A 281 -20.32 -3.32 2.32
N LEU A 282 -19.01 -3.48 2.45
CA LEU A 282 -18.08 -3.30 1.34
C LEU A 282 -18.39 -4.29 0.22
N LEU A 283 -18.53 -5.58 0.54
CA LEU A 283 -18.82 -6.62 -0.44
C LEU A 283 -20.18 -6.46 -1.11
N GLU A 284 -21.19 -5.99 -0.38
CA GLU A 284 -22.47 -5.63 -0.95
C GLU A 284 -22.34 -4.59 -2.07
N SER A 285 -21.63 -3.49 -1.80
CA SER A 285 -21.41 -2.44 -2.81
C SER A 285 -20.43 -2.84 -3.91
N TYR A 286 -19.42 -3.65 -3.60
CA TYR A 286 -18.51 -4.24 -4.58
C TYR A 286 -19.26 -5.13 -5.57
N SER A 287 -20.18 -5.97 -5.07
CA SER A 287 -20.96 -6.92 -5.88
C SER A 287 -21.90 -6.27 -6.88
N ALA A 288 -22.20 -4.99 -6.74
CA ALA A 288 -22.99 -4.23 -7.69
C ALA A 288 -22.32 -4.10 -9.08
N ILE A 289 -20.99 -4.23 -9.15
CA ILE A 289 -20.19 -4.11 -10.39
C ILE A 289 -19.52 -5.45 -10.72
N SER A 290 -18.99 -6.14 -9.71
CA SER A 290 -18.17 -7.35 -9.87
C SER A 290 -18.76 -8.51 -9.07
N PRO A 291 -19.04 -9.68 -9.69
CA PRO A 291 -19.63 -10.82 -8.97
C PRO A 291 -18.82 -11.27 -7.77
N VAL A 292 -19.49 -11.58 -6.67
CA VAL A 292 -18.91 -12.11 -5.43
C VAL A 292 -19.61 -13.40 -5.08
N ASP A 293 -18.99 -14.53 -5.39
CA ASP A 293 -19.44 -15.87 -4.98
C ASP A 293 -18.77 -16.35 -3.69
N GLU A 294 -19.11 -17.52 -3.19
CA GLU A 294 -18.53 -18.09 -1.98
C GLU A 294 -17.03 -18.41 -2.14
N THR A 295 -16.60 -18.79 -3.35
CA THR A 295 -15.18 -19.02 -3.64
C THR A 295 -14.40 -17.71 -3.53
N PHE A 296 -14.93 -16.62 -4.08
CA PHE A 296 -14.33 -15.30 -3.96
C PHE A 296 -14.20 -14.83 -2.50
N LYS A 297 -15.25 -15.05 -1.69
CA LYS A 297 -15.21 -14.76 -0.25
C LYS A 297 -14.15 -15.60 0.49
N SER A 298 -14.01 -16.87 0.12
CA SER A 298 -12.98 -17.75 0.67
C SER A 298 -11.57 -17.31 0.28
N LYS A 299 -11.38 -16.85 -0.97
CA LYS A 299 -10.12 -16.26 -1.44
C LYS A 299 -9.73 -15.01 -0.67
N ILE A 300 -10.68 -14.18 -0.23
CA ILE A 300 -10.38 -13.02 0.64
C ILE A 300 -9.69 -13.50 1.92
N TRP A 301 -10.15 -14.55 2.58
CA TRP A 301 -9.49 -15.09 3.77
C TRP A 301 -8.13 -15.71 3.48
N PHE A 302 -7.98 -16.35 2.32
CA PHE A 302 -6.71 -16.89 1.85
C PHE A 302 -5.66 -15.80 1.68
N TYR A 303 -6.01 -14.68 1.04
CA TYR A 303 -5.12 -13.54 0.89
C TYR A 303 -4.96 -12.74 2.19
N THR A 304 -5.99 -12.67 3.05
CA THR A 304 -5.83 -12.11 4.40
C THR A 304 -4.74 -12.85 5.16
N LEU A 305 -4.76 -14.20 5.13
CA LEU A 305 -3.71 -15.02 5.74
C LEU A 305 -2.33 -14.67 5.19
N ARG A 306 -2.17 -14.68 3.87
CA ARG A 306 -0.89 -14.36 3.20
C ARG A 306 -0.37 -12.97 3.57
N ASN A 307 -1.25 -11.98 3.55
CA ASN A 307 -0.92 -10.60 3.89
C ASN A 307 -0.58 -10.44 5.37
N MET A 308 -1.30 -11.12 6.27
CA MET A 308 -1.02 -11.05 7.70
C MET A 308 0.32 -11.70 8.08
N LEU A 309 0.77 -12.74 7.38
CA LEU A 309 2.12 -13.29 7.59
C LEU A 309 3.19 -12.23 7.32
N TRP A 310 3.11 -11.57 6.17
CA TRP A 310 4.02 -10.49 5.81
C TRP A 310 3.92 -9.28 6.76
N LYS A 311 2.70 -8.80 7.04
CA LYS A 311 2.49 -7.67 7.95
C LYS A 311 2.97 -7.98 9.37
N THR A 312 2.77 -9.19 9.87
CA THR A 312 3.22 -9.61 11.22
C THR A 312 4.74 -9.66 11.28
N MET A 313 5.39 -10.19 10.25
CA MET A 313 6.85 -10.20 10.14
C MET A 313 7.42 -8.78 10.16
N ILE A 314 6.92 -7.88 9.30
CA ILE A 314 7.38 -6.49 9.24
C ILE A 314 7.11 -5.75 10.54
N ARG A 315 5.93 -5.90 11.14
CA ARG A 315 5.58 -5.25 12.42
C ARG A 315 6.55 -5.65 13.54
N HIS A 316 6.89 -6.93 13.61
CA HIS A 316 7.91 -7.39 14.57
C HIS A 316 9.31 -6.86 14.21
N TYR A 317 9.73 -7.02 12.96
CA TYR A 317 11.06 -6.62 12.50
C TYR A 317 11.34 -5.11 12.74
N MET A 318 10.34 -4.25 12.48
CA MET A 318 10.44 -2.80 12.68
C MET A 318 10.13 -2.36 14.12
N GLY A 319 9.90 -3.30 15.04
CA GLY A 319 9.60 -3.00 16.46
C GLY A 319 8.27 -2.30 16.66
N TYR A 320 7.29 -2.48 15.76
CA TYR A 320 5.97 -1.86 15.88
C TYR A 320 5.15 -2.45 17.03
N PHE A 321 5.42 -3.70 17.43
CA PHE A 321 4.75 -4.33 18.57
C PHE A 321 5.09 -3.67 19.91
N ASP A 322 6.22 -2.97 19.98
CA ASP A 322 6.71 -2.30 21.20
C ASP A 322 6.41 -0.79 21.21
N ARG A 323 5.67 -0.30 20.20
CA ARG A 323 5.27 1.10 20.13
C ARG A 323 4.20 1.44 21.16
N ASP A 324 4.18 2.71 21.57
CA ASP A 324 3.19 3.21 22.50
C ASP A 324 1.76 3.13 21.96
N LYS A 325 0.78 3.29 22.84
CA LYS A 325 -0.65 3.18 22.48
C LYS A 325 -1.12 4.24 21.47
N LYS A 326 -0.35 5.30 21.25
CA LYS A 326 -0.69 6.37 20.27
C LYS A 326 -0.25 6.02 18.86
N PHE A 327 0.56 4.98 18.70
CA PHE A 327 0.95 4.53 17.35
C PHE A 327 -0.31 4.17 16.55
N PHE A 328 -0.45 4.72 15.36
CA PHE A 328 -1.69 4.70 14.59
C PHE A 328 -2.21 3.29 14.26
N LEU A 329 -1.32 2.29 14.17
CA LEU A 329 -1.70 0.88 13.95
C LEU A 329 -2.24 0.18 15.22
N ASN A 330 -2.09 0.77 16.41
CA ASN A 330 -2.56 0.14 17.65
C ASN A 330 -4.09 0.21 17.81
N LYS A 331 -4.75 1.15 17.13
CA LYS A 331 -6.21 1.21 17.15
C LYS A 331 -6.81 0.15 16.23
N ASN A 332 -7.57 -0.76 16.80
CA ASN A 332 -8.29 -1.80 16.08
C ASN A 332 -9.65 -2.11 16.72
N HIS A 333 -10.54 -2.73 15.98
CA HIS A 333 -11.92 -3.03 16.41
C HIS A 333 -12.03 -4.07 17.54
N LEU A 334 -10.98 -4.82 17.84
CA LEU A 334 -10.94 -5.81 18.92
C LEU A 334 -10.33 -5.24 20.21
N ASN A 335 -9.79 -4.01 20.18
CA ASN A 335 -9.07 -3.38 21.30
C ASN A 335 -7.89 -4.24 21.84
N LEU A 336 -7.26 -4.99 20.97
CA LEU A 336 -6.08 -5.81 21.25
C LEU A 336 -4.79 -5.01 21.00
N SER A 337 -3.68 -5.44 21.58
CA SER A 337 -2.37 -4.95 21.15
C SER A 337 -2.14 -5.30 19.68
N LEU A 338 -1.25 -4.59 18.98
CA LEU A 338 -0.96 -4.84 17.57
C LEU A 338 -0.47 -6.27 17.32
N LYS A 339 0.30 -6.83 18.28
CA LYS A 339 0.76 -8.22 18.23
C LYS A 339 -0.41 -9.20 18.34
N GLU A 340 -1.23 -9.06 19.39
CA GLU A 340 -2.41 -9.92 19.60
C GLU A 340 -3.37 -9.83 18.43
N TYR A 341 -3.64 -8.62 17.93
CA TYR A 341 -4.48 -8.41 16.74
C TYR A 341 -3.93 -9.12 15.50
N SER A 342 -2.62 -9.05 15.29
CA SER A 342 -1.98 -9.71 14.16
C SER A 342 -2.12 -11.24 14.22
N LEU A 343 -1.91 -11.81 15.40
CA LEU A 343 -2.05 -13.25 15.63
C LEU A 343 -3.51 -13.70 15.55
N GLU A 344 -4.45 -12.91 16.07
CA GLU A 344 -5.87 -13.20 16.00
C GLU A 344 -6.37 -13.24 14.54
N LYS A 345 -5.96 -12.29 13.69
CA LYS A 345 -6.30 -12.29 12.26
C LYS A 345 -5.73 -13.50 11.52
N ILE A 346 -4.51 -13.94 11.85
CA ILE A 346 -3.94 -15.19 11.32
C ILE A 346 -4.80 -16.38 11.74
N ASN A 347 -5.15 -16.48 13.03
CA ASN A 347 -5.97 -17.58 13.55
C ASN A 347 -7.37 -17.62 12.94
N GLN A 348 -8.02 -16.46 12.80
CA GLN A 348 -9.32 -16.36 12.13
C GLN A 348 -9.25 -16.85 10.69
N SER A 349 -8.20 -16.45 9.95
CA SER A 349 -8.00 -16.89 8.57
C SER A 349 -7.79 -18.41 8.49
N ILE A 350 -6.94 -18.97 9.35
CA ILE A 350 -6.71 -20.43 9.43
C ILE A 350 -8.03 -21.16 9.72
N ASN A 351 -8.80 -20.70 10.69
CA ASN A 351 -10.06 -21.35 11.07
C ASN A 351 -11.09 -21.30 9.92
N LYS A 352 -11.25 -20.14 9.27
CA LYS A 352 -12.14 -20.00 8.10
C LYS A 352 -11.76 -20.92 6.95
N LEU A 353 -10.46 -21.02 6.67
CA LEU A 353 -9.97 -21.87 5.58
C LEU A 353 -9.94 -23.36 5.93
N SER A 354 -9.81 -23.72 7.20
CA SER A 354 -9.82 -25.14 7.64
C SER A 354 -11.18 -25.82 7.49
N THR A 355 -12.26 -25.03 7.35
CA THR A 355 -13.65 -25.55 7.19
C THR A 355 -14.03 -25.78 5.72
N LEU A 356 -13.17 -25.43 4.78
CA LEU A 356 -13.32 -25.70 3.34
C LEU A 356 -12.78 -27.08 2.98
#